data_e10001236344a6d25db06de556a01b33
#
_entry.id   e10001236344a6d25db06de556a01b33
#
_cell.length_a   1.000
_cell.length_b   1.000
_cell.length_c   1.000
_cell.angle_alpha   90.00
_cell.angle_beta   90.00
_cell.angle_gamma   90.00
#
_symmetry.space_group_name_H-M   'P 1'
#
loop_
_entity.id
_entity.type
_entity.pdbx_description
1 polymer ?
#
loop_
_entity_poly.entity_id
_entity_poly.type
_entity_poly.pdbx_seq_one_letter_code
_entity_poly.pdbx_strand_id
1 'polypeptide(L)'
;MLTHLDSQGRANMVDVTDKAVTFREAVAEARVRMLPQTLHMIVSGGHPKGDVFAVARIAGIQAAKKTSDLIPLCHPLMLTSVKVELSAEGEGSVRIVARCKLSGQTGVEMEALTAASVAALTIYDMCKAVDRGMTIEGVRVLEKSGGKSGDYRVADA
;
A
#
# COMPACT_ATOMS: atom_id res chain seq x y z
N MET A 1 -12.19 -18.39 -9.75
CA MET A 1 -12.80 -17.76 -10.94
C MET A 1 -12.20 -16.39 -11.16
N LEU A 2 -11.79 -16.10 -12.37
CA LEU A 2 -11.27 -14.79 -12.75
C LEU A 2 -12.43 -13.83 -13.00
N THR A 3 -12.50 -12.75 -12.23
CA THR A 3 -13.62 -11.80 -12.28
C THR A 3 -13.38 -10.63 -13.24
N HIS A 4 -12.14 -10.39 -13.66
CA HIS A 4 -11.78 -9.28 -14.55
C HIS A 4 -11.75 -9.70 -16.04
N LEU A 5 -12.50 -10.74 -16.39
CA LEU A 5 -12.65 -11.18 -17.77
C LEU A 5 -14.11 -11.13 -18.19
N ASP A 6 -14.37 -10.67 -19.41
CA ASP A 6 -15.70 -10.74 -20.01
C ASP A 6 -15.98 -12.15 -20.56
N SER A 7 -17.16 -12.33 -21.16
CA SER A 7 -17.57 -13.63 -21.73
C SER A 7 -16.65 -14.13 -22.86
N GLN A 8 -15.82 -13.25 -23.42
CA GLN A 8 -14.87 -13.58 -24.50
C GLN A 8 -13.43 -13.66 -23.99
N GLY A 9 -13.20 -13.66 -22.68
CA GLY A 9 -11.89 -13.76 -22.07
C GLY A 9 -11.06 -12.48 -22.12
N ARG A 10 -11.68 -11.33 -22.42
CA ARG A 10 -10.98 -10.05 -22.50
C ARG A 10 -10.99 -9.36 -21.13
N ALA A 11 -9.96 -8.54 -20.86
CA ALA A 11 -9.87 -7.76 -19.64
C ALA A 11 -11.10 -6.85 -19.50
N ASN A 12 -11.67 -6.82 -18.31
CA ASN A 12 -12.91 -6.11 -18.03
C ASN A 12 -12.97 -5.63 -16.59
N MET A 13 -13.40 -4.39 -16.38
CA MET A 13 -13.70 -3.89 -15.05
C MET A 13 -15.03 -4.48 -14.57
N VAL A 14 -15.02 -5.07 -13.36
CA VAL A 14 -16.20 -5.76 -12.82
C VAL A 14 -17.34 -4.76 -12.61
N ASP A 15 -18.55 -5.14 -13.06
CA ASP A 15 -19.76 -4.37 -12.75
C ASP A 15 -20.17 -4.67 -11.30
N VAL A 16 -20.21 -3.64 -10.47
CA VAL A 16 -20.55 -3.76 -9.05
C VAL A 16 -21.90 -3.14 -8.71
N THR A 17 -22.72 -2.83 -9.73
CA THR A 17 -24.01 -2.16 -9.55
C THR A 17 -24.88 -2.85 -8.50
N ASP A 18 -24.92 -4.18 -8.52
CA ASP A 18 -25.78 -4.98 -7.63
C ASP A 18 -25.09 -5.43 -6.34
N LYS A 19 -23.82 -5.08 -6.14
CA LYS A 19 -23.12 -5.44 -4.89
C LYS A 19 -23.57 -4.56 -3.75
N ALA A 20 -23.73 -5.18 -2.58
CA ALA A 20 -24.11 -4.46 -1.37
C ALA A 20 -23.02 -3.48 -0.95
N VAL A 21 -23.45 -2.33 -0.44
CA VAL A 21 -22.56 -1.39 0.23
C VAL A 21 -22.30 -1.92 1.64
N THR A 22 -21.06 -2.28 1.93
CA THR A 22 -20.65 -2.79 3.23
C THR A 22 -19.40 -2.06 3.72
N PHE A 23 -19.18 -2.10 5.03
CA PHE A 23 -17.92 -1.63 5.59
C PHE A 23 -16.79 -2.56 5.15
N ARG A 24 -15.68 -1.97 4.71
CA ARG A 24 -14.53 -2.71 4.21
C ARG A 24 -13.24 -2.11 4.74
N GLU A 25 -12.30 -2.99 5.05
CA GLU A 25 -10.98 -2.61 5.53
C GLU A 25 -9.95 -3.54 4.91
N ALA A 26 -8.78 -3.01 4.61
CA ALA A 26 -7.62 -3.80 4.21
C ALA A 26 -6.36 -3.21 4.80
N VAL A 27 -5.42 -4.09 5.13
CA VAL A 27 -4.10 -3.75 5.62
C VAL A 27 -3.08 -4.42 4.72
N ALA A 28 -2.11 -3.65 4.26
CA ALA A 28 -0.99 -4.15 3.47
C ALA A 28 0.33 -3.73 4.09
N GLU A 29 1.39 -4.45 3.78
CA GLU A 29 2.73 -4.11 4.20
C GLU A 29 3.70 -4.08 3.04
N ALA A 30 4.81 -3.41 3.26
CA ALA A 30 6.01 -3.46 2.42
C ALA A 30 7.23 -3.26 3.31
N ARG A 31 8.38 -3.67 2.82
CA ARG A 31 9.66 -3.39 3.48
C ARG A 31 10.63 -2.79 2.49
N VAL A 32 11.49 -1.90 2.98
CA VAL A 32 12.64 -1.42 2.24
C VAL A 32 13.88 -1.83 3.01
N ARG A 33 14.65 -2.76 2.42
CA ARG A 33 15.92 -3.18 3.01
C ARG A 33 17.03 -2.26 2.54
N MET A 34 17.89 -1.85 3.45
CA MET A 34 18.93 -0.86 3.23
C MET A 34 20.15 -1.10 4.08
N LEU A 35 21.21 -0.35 3.84
CA LEU A 35 22.39 -0.36 4.68
C LEU A 35 22.06 0.20 6.07
N PRO A 36 22.69 -0.30 7.15
CA PRO A 36 22.45 0.23 8.49
C PRO A 36 22.67 1.73 8.62
N GLN A 37 23.69 2.28 7.96
CA GLN A 37 23.95 3.72 7.99
C GLN A 37 22.83 4.53 7.31
N THR A 38 22.17 3.97 6.29
CA THR A 38 21.04 4.62 5.64
C THR A 38 19.87 4.72 6.59
N LEU A 39 19.55 3.62 7.27
CA LEU A 39 18.49 3.60 8.28
C LEU A 39 18.79 4.58 9.42
N HIS A 40 20.02 4.60 9.89
CA HIS A 40 20.43 5.54 10.94
C HIS A 40 20.21 7.00 10.52
N MET A 41 20.59 7.34 9.27
CA MET A 41 20.37 8.69 8.72
C MET A 41 18.89 9.06 8.71
N ILE A 42 18.03 8.14 8.29
CA ILE A 42 16.58 8.38 8.27
C ILE A 42 16.04 8.63 9.68
N VAL A 43 16.36 7.73 10.61
CA VAL A 43 15.80 7.75 11.97
C VAL A 43 16.33 8.94 12.76
N SER A 44 17.60 9.31 12.57
CA SER A 44 18.20 10.43 13.28
C SER A 44 17.79 11.80 12.74
N GLY A 45 17.07 11.85 11.61
CA GLY A 45 16.67 13.11 10.99
C GLY A 45 17.79 13.81 10.23
N GLY A 46 18.90 13.10 9.96
CA GLY A 46 20.06 13.68 9.26
C GLY A 46 19.97 13.73 7.74
N HIS A 47 18.81 13.39 7.17
CA HIS A 47 18.67 13.38 5.72
C HIS A 47 18.55 14.80 5.15
N PRO A 48 19.36 15.17 4.14
CA PRO A 48 19.34 16.53 3.60
C PRO A 48 18.03 16.92 2.91
N LYS A 49 17.23 15.94 2.46
CA LYS A 49 15.91 16.20 1.85
C LYS A 49 14.77 16.31 2.88
N GLY A 50 15.08 16.26 4.18
CA GLY A 50 14.09 16.41 5.24
C GLY A 50 13.63 15.10 5.86
N ASP A 51 12.41 15.08 6.40
CA ASP A 51 11.86 13.93 7.11
C ASP A 51 11.37 12.87 6.12
N VAL A 52 12.15 11.82 5.94
CA VAL A 52 11.86 10.75 4.97
C VAL A 52 10.53 10.04 5.30
N PHE A 53 10.30 9.74 6.58
CA PHE A 53 9.05 9.07 6.97
C PHE A 53 7.83 9.94 6.73
N ALA A 54 7.91 11.23 7.02
CA ALA A 54 6.80 12.15 6.79
C ALA A 54 6.45 12.25 5.30
N VAL A 55 7.46 12.39 4.44
CA VAL A 55 7.24 12.48 2.99
C VAL A 55 6.67 11.17 2.43
N ALA A 56 7.23 10.04 2.84
CA ALA A 56 6.74 8.73 2.40
C ALA A 56 5.31 8.46 2.87
N ARG A 57 4.95 8.89 4.09
CA ARG A 57 3.59 8.76 4.60
C ARG A 57 2.60 9.52 3.73
N ILE A 58 2.89 10.78 3.42
CA ILE A 58 2.03 11.60 2.57
C ILE A 58 1.90 10.99 1.18
N ALA A 59 3.01 10.54 0.61
CA ALA A 59 3.00 9.90 -0.70
C ALA A 59 2.11 8.66 -0.74
N GLY A 60 2.19 7.82 0.31
CA GLY A 60 1.34 6.64 0.42
C GLY A 60 -0.14 6.99 0.55
N ILE A 61 -0.48 7.98 1.34
CA ILE A 61 -1.87 8.46 1.48
C ILE A 61 -2.40 8.95 0.14
N GLN A 62 -1.63 9.77 -0.56
CA GLN A 62 -2.02 10.26 -1.88
C GLN A 62 -2.19 9.11 -2.89
N ALA A 63 -1.29 8.15 -2.86
CA ALA A 63 -1.33 7.00 -3.77
C ALA A 63 -2.59 6.15 -3.57
N ALA A 64 -3.00 5.92 -2.32
CA ALA A 64 -4.24 5.21 -2.03
C ALA A 64 -5.43 5.88 -2.71
N LYS A 65 -5.49 7.22 -2.67
CA LYS A 65 -6.57 8.00 -3.28
C LYS A 65 -6.53 8.01 -4.81
N LYS A 66 -5.41 7.64 -5.41
CA LYS A 66 -5.20 7.64 -6.86
C LYS A 66 -5.05 6.25 -7.44
N THR A 67 -5.41 5.23 -6.70
CA THR A 67 -5.22 3.84 -7.14
C THR A 67 -5.89 3.55 -8.48
N SER A 68 -7.11 4.03 -8.69
CA SER A 68 -7.82 3.81 -9.95
C SER A 68 -7.13 4.49 -11.15
N ASP A 69 -6.35 5.54 -10.93
CA ASP A 69 -5.56 6.17 -12.00
C ASP A 69 -4.34 5.33 -12.40
N LEU A 70 -3.89 4.44 -11.53
CA LEU A 70 -2.68 3.63 -11.72
C LEU A 70 -3.00 2.19 -12.09
N ILE A 71 -4.09 1.63 -11.59
CA ILE A 71 -4.48 0.24 -11.79
C ILE A 71 -5.73 0.23 -12.68
N PRO A 72 -5.60 -0.21 -13.93
CA PRO A 72 -6.61 0.07 -14.96
C PRO A 72 -8.03 -0.42 -14.67
N LEU A 73 -8.16 -1.58 -14.00
CA LEU A 73 -9.46 -2.19 -13.77
C LEU A 73 -10.01 -1.95 -12.37
N CYS A 74 -9.37 -1.06 -11.59
CA CYS A 74 -9.86 -0.65 -10.28
C CYS A 74 -10.91 0.45 -10.39
N HIS A 75 -11.96 0.33 -9.56
CA HIS A 75 -12.99 1.36 -9.46
C HIS A 75 -12.44 2.55 -8.65
N PRO A 76 -12.80 3.80 -9.01
CA PRO A 76 -12.52 4.93 -8.13
C PRO A 76 -13.34 4.82 -6.85
N LEU A 77 -12.69 4.98 -5.70
CA LEU A 77 -13.31 4.77 -4.40
C LEU A 77 -13.17 6.00 -3.51
N MET A 78 -14.22 6.26 -2.72
CA MET A 78 -14.23 7.30 -1.69
C MET A 78 -13.75 6.68 -0.37
N LEU A 79 -12.45 6.77 -0.10
CA LEU A 79 -11.87 6.24 1.13
C LEU A 79 -12.25 7.11 2.32
N THR A 80 -12.65 6.49 3.41
CA THR A 80 -12.97 7.21 4.66
C THR A 80 -11.78 7.31 5.59
N SER A 81 -10.79 6.44 5.45
CA SER A 81 -9.57 6.47 6.24
C SER A 81 -8.42 5.84 5.45
N VAL A 82 -7.27 6.51 5.49
CA VAL A 82 -6.00 5.96 5.01
C VAL A 82 -4.96 6.25 6.06
N LYS A 83 -4.34 5.22 6.61
CA LYS A 83 -3.24 5.33 7.57
C LYS A 83 -2.01 4.63 7.02
N VAL A 84 -0.89 5.32 7.03
CA VAL A 84 0.40 4.77 6.61
C VAL A 84 1.36 4.95 7.76
N GLU A 85 1.86 3.84 8.28
CA GLU A 85 2.81 3.83 9.39
C GLU A 85 4.14 3.29 8.91
N LEU A 86 5.21 3.99 9.26
CA LEU A 86 6.57 3.59 8.90
C LEU A 86 7.38 3.47 10.19
N SER A 87 8.17 2.40 10.27
CA SER A 87 9.01 2.16 11.44
C SER A 87 10.30 1.47 11.03
N ALA A 88 11.38 1.74 11.77
CA ALA A 88 12.60 0.98 11.65
C ALA A 88 12.36 -0.45 12.14
N GLU A 89 12.88 -1.43 11.39
CA GLU A 89 12.81 -2.84 11.75
C GLU A 89 14.21 -3.41 11.66
N GLY A 90 14.72 -3.94 12.76
CA GLY A 90 16.10 -4.40 12.82
C GLY A 90 17.10 -3.28 12.54
N GLU A 91 18.22 -3.61 11.94
CA GLU A 91 19.31 -2.66 11.68
C GLU A 91 19.34 -2.13 10.26
N GLY A 92 18.58 -2.71 9.35
CA GLY A 92 18.65 -2.37 7.94
C GLY A 92 17.33 -2.45 7.20
N SER A 93 16.21 -2.23 7.86
CA SER A 93 14.91 -2.28 7.19
C SER A 93 13.96 -1.21 7.71
N VAL A 94 13.12 -0.72 6.82
CA VAL A 94 11.93 0.07 7.17
C VAL A 94 10.72 -0.78 6.85
N ARG A 95 9.84 -0.95 7.81
CA ARG A 95 8.54 -1.59 7.62
C ARG A 95 7.48 -0.52 7.41
N ILE A 96 6.65 -0.74 6.40
CA ILE A 96 5.52 0.13 6.06
C ILE A 96 4.25 -0.69 6.22
N VAL A 97 3.27 -0.13 6.92
CA VAL A 97 1.94 -0.73 7.07
C VAL A 97 0.92 0.31 6.64
N ALA A 98 0.10 -0.04 5.65
CA ALA A 98 -0.96 0.82 5.15
C ALA A 98 -2.32 0.19 5.45
N ARG A 99 -3.23 1.01 5.99
CA ARG A 99 -4.58 0.59 6.34
C ARG A 99 -5.58 1.52 5.67
N CYS A 100 -6.48 0.94 4.88
CA CYS A 100 -7.54 1.68 4.16
C CYS A 100 -8.91 1.19 4.59
N LYS A 101 -9.85 2.12 4.71
CA LYS A 101 -11.25 1.83 5.10
C LYS A 101 -12.21 2.62 4.22
N LEU A 102 -13.35 2.01 3.96
CA LEU A 102 -14.51 2.69 3.37
C LEU A 102 -15.78 1.88 3.60
N SER A 103 -16.94 2.50 3.33
CA SER A 103 -18.18 1.79 3.06
C SER A 103 -18.41 1.84 1.55
N GLY A 104 -18.48 0.68 0.90
CA GLY A 104 -18.57 0.63 -0.56
C GLY A 104 -18.87 -0.75 -1.09
N GLN A 105 -18.84 -0.85 -2.40
CA GLN A 105 -19.24 -2.04 -3.15
C GLN A 105 -18.06 -2.95 -3.54
N THR A 106 -16.83 -2.49 -3.36
CA THR A 106 -15.62 -3.29 -3.62
C THR A 106 -14.67 -3.23 -2.44
N GLY A 107 -13.75 -4.19 -2.39
CA GLY A 107 -12.68 -4.19 -1.39
C GLY A 107 -11.65 -3.08 -1.63
N VAL A 108 -10.77 -2.89 -0.67
CA VAL A 108 -9.75 -1.83 -0.67
C VAL A 108 -8.34 -2.40 -0.59
N GLU A 109 -8.14 -3.66 -1.00
CA GLU A 109 -6.83 -4.29 -1.00
C GLU A 109 -5.85 -3.53 -1.90
N MET A 110 -6.29 -3.12 -3.10
CA MET A 110 -5.42 -2.42 -4.04
C MET A 110 -5.01 -1.05 -3.53
N GLU A 111 -5.91 -0.35 -2.85
CA GLU A 111 -5.59 0.95 -2.24
C GLU A 111 -4.52 0.81 -1.15
N ALA A 112 -4.64 -0.21 -0.30
CA ALA A 112 -3.66 -0.48 0.73
C ALA A 112 -2.31 -0.91 0.13
N LEU A 113 -2.31 -1.80 -0.86
CA LEU A 113 -1.09 -2.23 -1.56
C LEU A 113 -0.41 -1.07 -2.27
N THR A 114 -1.17 -0.22 -2.96
CA THR A 114 -0.63 0.94 -3.66
C THR A 114 -0.01 1.93 -2.68
N ALA A 115 -0.69 2.19 -1.56
CA ALA A 115 -0.16 3.06 -0.52
C ALA A 115 1.19 2.56 0.01
N ALA A 116 1.27 1.28 0.38
CA ALA A 116 2.51 0.70 0.90
C ALA A 116 3.63 0.74 -0.16
N SER A 117 3.30 0.42 -1.41
CA SER A 117 4.26 0.40 -2.51
C SER A 117 4.82 1.78 -2.81
N VAL A 118 3.98 2.80 -2.89
CA VAL A 118 4.42 4.16 -3.21
C VAL A 118 5.18 4.79 -2.05
N ALA A 119 4.80 4.48 -0.81
CA ALA A 119 5.61 4.89 0.34
C ALA A 119 7.02 4.29 0.26
N ALA A 120 7.14 3.01 -0.11
CA ALA A 120 8.43 2.35 -0.30
C ALA A 120 9.23 2.99 -1.44
N LEU A 121 8.59 3.27 -2.57
CA LEU A 121 9.23 3.96 -3.70
C LEU A 121 9.75 5.34 -3.29
N THR A 122 9.01 6.05 -2.46
CA THR A 122 9.39 7.38 -1.99
C THR A 122 10.64 7.31 -1.11
N ILE A 123 10.73 6.31 -0.21
CA ILE A 123 11.94 6.08 0.57
C ILE A 123 13.12 5.82 -0.36
N TYR A 124 12.95 4.94 -1.35
CA TYR A 124 14.00 4.65 -2.33
C TYR A 124 14.45 5.93 -3.04
N ASP A 125 13.50 6.70 -3.55
CA ASP A 125 13.82 7.93 -4.28
C ASP A 125 14.59 8.93 -3.40
N MET A 126 14.19 9.10 -2.16
CA MET A 126 14.83 10.04 -1.25
C MET A 126 16.23 9.61 -0.81
N CYS A 127 16.50 8.30 -0.77
CA CYS A 127 17.77 7.77 -0.24
C CYS A 127 18.71 7.21 -1.31
N LYS A 128 18.29 7.10 -2.56
CA LYS A 128 19.09 6.46 -3.62
C LYS A 128 20.46 7.11 -3.85
N ALA A 129 20.60 8.39 -3.53
CA ALA A 129 21.88 9.08 -3.69
C ALA A 129 22.98 8.51 -2.76
N VAL A 130 22.59 7.98 -1.61
CA VAL A 130 23.54 7.41 -0.62
C VAL A 130 23.48 5.90 -0.56
N ASP A 131 22.45 5.27 -1.11
CA ASP A 131 22.26 3.81 -1.02
C ASP A 131 21.48 3.31 -2.25
N ARG A 132 22.19 2.90 -3.29
CA ARG A 132 21.56 2.40 -4.52
C ARG A 132 21.10 0.95 -4.43
N GLY A 133 21.59 0.22 -3.45
CA GLY A 133 21.30 -1.20 -3.31
C GLY A 133 20.04 -1.52 -2.51
N MET A 134 19.22 -0.53 -2.19
CA MET A 134 17.99 -0.79 -1.46
C MET A 134 17.06 -1.70 -2.24
N THR A 135 16.38 -2.59 -1.52
CA THR A 135 15.43 -3.54 -2.09
C THR A 135 14.05 -3.29 -1.47
N ILE A 136 13.05 -3.12 -2.31
CA ILE A 136 11.65 -3.13 -1.89
C ILE A 136 11.18 -4.57 -1.96
N GLU A 137 10.66 -5.09 -0.83
CA GLU A 137 10.31 -6.50 -0.74
C GLU A 137 9.11 -6.71 0.17
N GLY A 138 8.52 -7.91 0.11
CA GLY A 138 7.45 -8.30 1.01
C GLY A 138 6.17 -7.50 0.87
N VAL A 139 5.88 -6.99 -0.33
CA VAL A 139 4.61 -6.28 -0.59
C VAL A 139 3.48 -7.29 -0.60
N ARG A 140 2.56 -7.20 0.37
CA ARG A 140 1.45 -8.14 0.47
C ARG A 140 0.31 -7.59 1.31
N VAL A 141 -0.88 -8.17 1.10
CA VAL A 141 -2.03 -7.93 1.97
C VAL A 141 -1.85 -8.75 3.24
N LEU A 142 -1.96 -8.09 4.39
CA LEU A 142 -1.90 -8.75 5.70
C LEU A 142 -3.27 -9.23 6.14
N GLU A 143 -4.28 -8.39 5.95
CA GLU A 143 -5.66 -8.71 6.32
C GLU A 143 -6.64 -7.88 5.51
N LYS A 144 -7.83 -8.42 5.36
CA LYS A 144 -8.98 -7.69 4.84
C LYS A 144 -10.22 -8.14 5.56
N SER A 145 -11.16 -7.25 5.73
CA SER A 145 -12.46 -7.57 6.33
C SER A 145 -13.59 -6.91 5.55
N GLY A 146 -14.77 -7.52 5.67
CA GLY A 146 -15.98 -7.08 4.98
C GLY A 146 -16.09 -7.61 3.56
N GLY A 147 -17.28 -7.40 2.98
CA GLY A 147 -17.58 -7.83 1.63
C GLY A 147 -18.01 -9.29 1.51
N LYS A 148 -18.32 -9.70 0.28
CA LYS A 148 -18.89 -11.02 -0.03
C LYS A 148 -17.92 -12.16 0.25
N SER A 149 -16.63 -11.96 0.01
CA SER A 149 -15.62 -13.01 0.22
C SER A 149 -15.19 -13.16 1.68
N GLY A 150 -15.73 -12.33 2.58
CA GLY A 150 -15.47 -12.42 4.01
C GLY A 150 -14.08 -11.93 4.40
N ASP A 151 -13.62 -12.38 5.55
CA ASP A 151 -12.37 -11.94 6.13
C ASP A 151 -11.20 -12.78 5.67
N TYR A 152 -10.05 -12.15 5.55
CA TYR A 152 -8.78 -12.79 5.23
C TYR A 152 -7.71 -12.27 6.18
N ARG A 153 -6.82 -13.15 6.60
CA ARG A 153 -5.65 -12.78 7.38
C ARG A 153 -4.50 -13.71 7.03
N VAL A 154 -3.32 -13.12 6.81
CA VAL A 154 -2.12 -13.90 6.55
C VAL A 154 -1.70 -14.65 7.82
N ALA A 155 -1.22 -15.91 7.67
CA ALA A 155 -1.01 -16.83 8.78
C ALA A 155 0.05 -16.36 9.79
N ASP A 156 1.05 -15.60 9.33
CA ASP A 156 2.20 -15.13 10.12
C ASP A 156 2.22 -13.61 10.32
N ALA A 157 1.07 -13.00 10.21
CA ALA A 157 0.95 -11.54 10.37
C ALA A 157 1.05 -11.11 11.83
#